data_ee3215feeee8befe254514a8e17785a7
#
_entry.id   ee3215feeee8befe254514a8e17785a7
#
_cell.length_a   1.000
_cell.length_b   1.000
_cell.length_c   1.000
_cell.angle_alpha   90.00
_cell.angle_beta   90.00
_cell.angle_gamma   90.00
#
_symmetry.space_group_name_H-M   'P 1'
#
loop_
_entity.id
_entity.type
_entity.pdbx_description
1 polymer ?
#
loop_
_entity_poly.entity_id
_entity_poly.type
_entity_poly.pdbx_seq_one_letter_code
_entity_poly.pdbx_strand_id
1 'polypeptide(L)'
;MRFVASLIGISLVCVQVFADELDLSLNNDALRLQYVYKVESSGLNLDAGWLHHSDNGDILHAGVHLVDLASGGRDKLEAGLGGRAVYTNGDLSGQSGFALPIGGFLRFTPMAINRLSVAGSLYYAPSILAIGDMDKYQEVTLRVSYNVLREADLYLGVRYARGDYKKDVPDTRFDKGMHVGMSLRF
;
A
#
# COMPACT_ATOMS: atom_id res chain seq x y z
N MET A 1 -35.32 27.18 11.78
CA MET A 1 -34.03 26.42 11.69
C MET A 1 -34.36 24.94 11.70
N ARG A 2 -34.31 24.30 10.54
CA ARG A 2 -34.59 22.86 10.39
C ARG A 2 -33.27 22.20 10.00
N PHE A 3 -32.69 21.42 10.91
CA PHE A 3 -31.54 20.55 10.63
C PHE A 3 -32.04 19.32 9.86
N VAL A 4 -31.66 19.20 8.60
CA VAL A 4 -31.83 17.99 7.81
C VAL A 4 -30.58 17.14 8.04
N ALA A 5 -30.71 16.11 8.86
CA ALA A 5 -29.70 15.09 9.04
C ALA A 5 -29.77 14.14 7.82
N SER A 6 -28.82 14.29 6.90
CA SER A 6 -28.62 13.31 5.81
C SER A 6 -27.96 12.06 6.37
N LEU A 7 -28.75 11.01 6.55
CA LEU A 7 -28.24 9.66 6.77
C LEU A 7 -27.62 9.16 5.45
N ILE A 8 -26.29 9.13 5.39
CA ILE A 8 -25.58 8.42 4.33
C ILE A 8 -25.69 6.93 4.65
N GLY A 9 -26.58 6.26 3.94
CA GLY A 9 -26.70 4.82 3.98
C GLY A 9 -25.47 4.17 3.36
N ILE A 10 -24.60 3.62 4.18
CA ILE A 10 -23.53 2.72 3.73
C ILE A 10 -24.22 1.41 3.32
N SER A 11 -24.49 1.26 2.03
CA SER A 11 -24.87 -0.04 1.47
C SER A 11 -23.65 -0.96 1.55
N LEU A 12 -23.68 -1.90 2.50
CA LEU A 12 -22.79 -3.05 2.50
C LEU A 12 -23.06 -3.85 1.21
N VAL A 13 -22.20 -3.68 0.23
CA VAL A 13 -22.13 -4.60 -0.89
C VAL A 13 -21.50 -5.87 -0.33
N CYS A 14 -22.28 -6.93 -0.18
CA CYS A 14 -21.78 -8.28 0.06
C CYS A 14 -21.00 -8.71 -1.18
N VAL A 15 -19.70 -8.43 -1.19
CA VAL A 15 -18.74 -9.00 -2.16
C VAL A 15 -18.52 -10.44 -1.75
N GLN A 16 -18.71 -11.37 -2.67
CA GLN A 16 -18.38 -12.76 -2.45
C GLN A 16 -16.89 -12.91 -2.20
N VAL A 17 -16.56 -13.58 -1.11
CA VAL A 17 -15.25 -13.65 -0.48
C VAL A 17 -14.38 -14.62 -1.25
N PHE A 18 -13.40 -14.09 -1.93
CA PHE A 18 -12.24 -14.83 -2.45
C PHE A 18 -11.01 -14.27 -1.75
N ALA A 19 -10.01 -15.08 -1.48
CA ALA A 19 -8.76 -14.86 -0.74
C ALA A 19 -8.16 -13.43 -0.77
N ASP A 20 -8.93 -12.45 -0.37
CA ASP A 20 -8.60 -11.04 -0.38
C ASP A 20 -7.82 -10.66 0.89
N GLU A 21 -7.08 -9.59 0.83
CA GLU A 21 -6.32 -9.08 1.97
C GLU A 21 -6.69 -7.62 2.24
N LEU A 22 -7.09 -7.32 3.47
CA LEU A 22 -7.27 -5.97 3.98
C LEU A 22 -6.13 -5.64 4.92
N ASP A 23 -5.39 -4.58 4.64
CA ASP A 23 -4.23 -4.14 5.42
C ASP A 23 -4.50 -2.76 6.02
N LEU A 24 -4.28 -2.63 7.32
CA LEU A 24 -4.38 -1.38 8.06
C LEU A 24 -3.07 -1.13 8.79
N SER A 25 -2.46 0.03 8.60
CA SER A 25 -1.28 0.44 9.35
C SER A 25 -1.38 1.85 9.89
N LEU A 26 -0.76 2.05 11.04
CA LEU A 26 -0.74 3.30 11.78
C LEU A 26 0.69 3.62 12.19
N ASN A 27 1.02 4.89 12.17
CA ASN A 27 2.15 5.47 12.90
C ASN A 27 1.67 6.70 13.69
N ASN A 28 2.58 7.54 14.18
CA ASN A 28 2.19 8.71 14.98
C ASN A 28 1.36 9.73 14.18
N ASP A 29 1.61 9.86 12.88
CA ASP A 29 1.13 10.94 12.04
C ASP A 29 0.40 10.47 10.79
N ALA A 30 0.42 9.14 10.50
CA ALA A 30 -0.20 8.59 9.30
C ALA A 30 -1.01 7.32 9.54
N LEU A 31 -2.08 7.22 8.76
CA LEU A 31 -2.94 6.05 8.61
C LEU A 31 -2.82 5.54 7.17
N ARG A 32 -2.68 4.23 6.96
CA ARG A 32 -2.82 3.61 5.64
C ARG A 32 -3.85 2.49 5.69
N LEU A 33 -4.73 2.49 4.72
CA LEU A 33 -5.66 1.41 4.42
C LEU A 33 -5.36 0.91 3.01
N GLN A 34 -5.24 -0.41 2.85
CA GLN A 34 -5.02 -1.05 1.55
C GLN A 34 -5.86 -2.31 1.44
N TYR A 35 -6.45 -2.52 0.28
CA TYR A 35 -7.18 -3.71 -0.09
C TYR A 35 -6.48 -4.39 -1.27
N VAL A 36 -6.31 -5.71 -1.21
CA VAL A 36 -5.72 -6.51 -2.27
C VAL A 36 -6.72 -7.59 -2.68
N TYR A 37 -7.12 -7.56 -3.94
CA TYR A 37 -7.95 -8.56 -4.58
C TYR A 37 -7.08 -9.54 -5.37
N LYS A 38 -7.14 -10.82 -5.02
CA LYS A 38 -6.38 -11.88 -5.69
C LYS A 38 -7.27 -12.53 -6.75
N VAL A 39 -6.94 -12.35 -8.03
CA VAL A 39 -7.67 -12.97 -9.13
C VAL A 39 -7.33 -14.45 -9.19
N GLU A 40 -8.31 -15.29 -8.91
CA GLU A 40 -8.15 -16.74 -8.88
C GLU A 40 -7.46 -17.30 -10.14
N SER A 41 -6.55 -18.24 -9.92
CA SER A 41 -5.88 -19.03 -10.97
C SER A 41 -5.05 -18.23 -12.00
N SER A 42 -4.92 -16.92 -11.84
CA SER A 42 -4.23 -16.07 -12.82
C SER A 42 -2.83 -15.60 -12.36
N GLY A 43 -2.54 -15.68 -11.06
CA GLY A 43 -1.37 -15.03 -10.48
C GLY A 43 -1.45 -13.50 -10.51
N LEU A 44 -2.63 -12.94 -10.83
CA LEU A 44 -2.84 -11.50 -10.89
C LEU A 44 -3.43 -11.00 -9.57
N ASN A 45 -2.81 -9.97 -9.00
CA ASN A 45 -3.34 -9.24 -7.86
C ASN A 45 -3.67 -7.81 -8.28
N LEU A 46 -4.82 -7.34 -7.85
CA LEU A 46 -5.23 -5.93 -7.95
C LEU A 46 -5.17 -5.33 -6.56
N ASP A 47 -4.62 -4.15 -6.42
CA ASP A 47 -4.61 -3.45 -5.13
C ASP A 47 -5.13 -2.02 -5.26
N ALA A 48 -5.75 -1.55 -4.18
CA ALA A 48 -6.11 -0.16 -4.00
C ALA A 48 -5.82 0.25 -2.56
N GLY A 49 -5.41 1.49 -2.36
CA GLY A 49 -5.13 1.96 -1.02
C GLY A 49 -5.10 3.48 -0.90
N TRP A 50 -5.21 3.89 0.34
CA TRP A 50 -5.17 5.27 0.77
C TRP A 50 -4.22 5.41 1.95
N LEU A 51 -3.34 6.39 1.88
CA LEU A 51 -2.48 6.82 2.97
C LEU A 51 -2.80 8.28 3.26
N HIS A 52 -3.13 8.56 4.50
CA HIS A 52 -3.35 9.89 5.04
C HIS A 52 -2.26 10.23 6.05
N HIS A 53 -1.64 11.39 5.90
CA HIS A 53 -0.68 11.92 6.87
C HIS A 53 -1.18 13.29 7.34
N SER A 54 -1.23 13.50 8.66
CA SER A 54 -1.84 14.68 9.28
C SER A 54 -1.28 16.03 8.79
N ASP A 55 0.01 16.06 8.42
CA ASP A 55 0.69 17.29 8.02
C ASP A 55 1.15 17.30 6.56
N ASN A 56 1.25 16.14 5.90
CA ASN A 56 1.88 16.05 4.58
C ASN A 56 0.88 15.77 3.45
N GLY A 57 -0.37 15.39 3.78
CA GLY A 57 -1.43 15.16 2.82
C GLY A 57 -1.70 13.69 2.54
N ASP A 58 -2.25 13.41 1.37
CA ASP A 58 -2.83 12.13 1.01
C ASP A 58 -2.14 11.46 -0.18
N ILE A 59 -2.11 10.13 -0.17
CA ILE A 59 -1.78 9.30 -1.32
C ILE A 59 -2.93 8.33 -1.57
N LEU A 60 -3.48 8.34 -2.78
CA LEU A 60 -4.37 7.32 -3.30
C LEU A 60 -3.64 6.50 -4.34
N HIS A 61 -3.80 5.18 -4.32
CA HIS A 61 -3.23 4.33 -5.35
C HIS A 61 -4.17 3.20 -5.76
N ALA A 62 -4.02 2.76 -7.00
CA ALA A 62 -4.57 1.52 -7.52
C ALA A 62 -3.49 0.83 -8.35
N GLY A 63 -3.36 -0.48 -8.23
CA GLY A 63 -2.26 -1.22 -8.84
C GLY A 63 -2.66 -2.58 -9.38
N VAL A 64 -1.76 -3.11 -10.21
CA VAL A 64 -1.84 -4.46 -10.78
C VAL A 64 -0.47 -5.13 -10.69
N HIS A 65 -0.44 -6.35 -10.20
CA HIS A 65 0.78 -7.13 -9.99
C HIS A 65 0.61 -8.55 -10.51
N LEU A 66 1.62 -9.04 -11.20
CA LEU A 66 1.80 -10.47 -11.45
C LEU A 66 2.56 -11.04 -10.27
N VAL A 67 1.98 -12.04 -9.62
CA VAL A 67 2.49 -12.64 -8.40
C VAL A 67 2.76 -14.11 -8.65
N ASP A 68 3.95 -14.55 -8.26
CA ASP A 68 4.34 -15.94 -8.29
C ASP A 68 4.79 -16.41 -6.90
N LEU A 69 4.51 -17.66 -6.60
CA LEU A 69 4.88 -18.35 -5.38
C LEU A 69 5.99 -19.34 -5.68
N ALA A 70 7.22 -18.94 -5.44
CA ALA A 70 8.34 -19.87 -5.48
C ALA A 70 8.41 -20.66 -4.17
N SER A 71 7.92 -21.88 -4.17
CA SER A 71 8.09 -22.82 -3.06
C SER A 71 9.25 -23.78 -3.38
N GLY A 72 10.46 -23.34 -3.06
CA GLY A 72 11.65 -24.21 -3.10
C GLY A 72 11.74 -25.09 -1.84
N GLY A 73 11.04 -26.20 -1.83
CA GLY A 73 11.14 -27.22 -0.78
C GLY A 73 10.42 -26.89 0.53
N ARG A 74 10.98 -26.09 1.40
CA ARG A 74 10.47 -25.88 2.77
C ARG A 74 10.07 -24.44 3.07
N ASP A 75 10.63 -23.46 2.39
CA ASP A 75 10.38 -22.05 2.60
C ASP A 75 9.38 -21.51 1.56
N LYS A 76 8.58 -20.51 1.93
CA LYS A 76 7.65 -19.83 1.02
C LYS A 76 8.22 -18.49 0.64
N LEU A 77 8.43 -18.27 -0.65
CA LEU A 77 8.79 -16.98 -1.22
C LEU A 77 7.67 -16.54 -2.17
N GLU A 78 7.03 -15.45 -1.86
CA GLU A 78 6.04 -14.79 -2.71
C GLU A 78 6.70 -13.55 -3.32
N ALA A 79 6.66 -13.42 -4.64
CA ALA A 79 7.22 -12.30 -5.37
C ALA A 79 6.15 -11.72 -6.31
N GLY A 80 6.01 -10.41 -6.34
CA GLY A 80 5.10 -9.72 -7.23
C GLY A 80 5.79 -8.56 -7.94
N LEU A 81 5.57 -8.45 -9.26
CA LEU A 81 6.03 -7.34 -10.09
C LEU A 81 4.84 -6.69 -10.78
N GLY A 82 4.83 -5.37 -10.85
CA GLY A 82 3.72 -4.66 -11.46
C GLY A 82 3.86 -3.14 -11.47
N GLY A 83 2.73 -2.46 -11.58
CA GLY A 83 2.67 -1.01 -11.56
C GLY A 83 1.45 -0.51 -10.78
N ARG A 84 1.52 0.74 -10.38
CA ARG A 84 0.46 1.45 -9.69
C ARG A 84 0.14 2.76 -10.41
N ALA A 85 -1.10 3.19 -10.36
CA ALA A 85 -1.51 4.56 -10.58
C ALA A 85 -1.58 5.23 -9.21
N VAL A 86 -0.80 6.28 -9.02
CA VAL A 86 -0.69 6.98 -7.73
C VAL A 86 -1.10 8.42 -7.92
N TYR A 87 -2.04 8.89 -7.13
CA TYR A 87 -2.42 10.29 -7.00
C TYR A 87 -1.98 10.80 -5.62
N THR A 88 -1.35 11.95 -5.60
CA THR A 88 -0.91 12.60 -4.36
C THR A 88 -1.52 13.98 -4.24
N ASN A 89 -1.92 14.34 -3.03
CA ASN A 89 -2.34 15.68 -2.64
C ASN A 89 -1.53 16.10 -1.42
N GLY A 90 -0.55 16.99 -1.63
CA GLY A 90 0.36 17.44 -0.58
C GLY A 90 -0.14 18.72 0.09
N ASP A 91 -0.45 18.66 1.37
CA ASP A 91 -0.95 19.81 2.13
C ASP A 91 0.11 20.90 2.28
N LEU A 92 1.37 20.53 2.54
CA LEU A 92 2.48 21.49 2.70
C LEU A 92 2.85 22.18 1.39
N SER A 93 2.78 21.48 0.28
CA SER A 93 3.13 22.03 -1.03
C SER A 93 1.97 22.71 -1.73
N GLY A 94 0.73 22.40 -1.34
CA GLY A 94 -0.49 22.77 -2.06
C GLY A 94 -0.51 22.20 -3.49
N GLN A 95 0.32 21.18 -3.76
CA GLN A 95 0.50 20.58 -5.08
C GLN A 95 -0.14 19.21 -5.12
N SER A 96 -0.76 18.91 -6.22
CA SER A 96 -1.27 17.58 -6.53
C SER A 96 -0.53 16.99 -7.73
N GLY A 97 -0.35 15.69 -7.73
CA GLY A 97 0.37 15.03 -8.81
C GLY A 97 -0.13 13.62 -9.06
N PHE A 98 0.17 13.14 -10.24
CA PHE A 98 -0.13 11.78 -10.66
C PHE A 98 1.16 11.10 -11.12
N ALA A 99 1.35 9.85 -10.75
CA ALA A 99 2.50 9.05 -11.18
C ALA A 99 2.08 7.62 -11.50
N LEU A 100 2.87 6.97 -12.35
CA LEU A 100 2.74 5.56 -12.70
C LEU A 100 4.00 4.79 -12.24
N PRO A 101 4.22 4.61 -10.94
CA PRO A 101 5.37 3.87 -10.44
C PRO A 101 5.31 2.40 -10.85
N ILE A 102 6.46 1.90 -11.29
CA ILE A 102 6.71 0.48 -11.55
C ILE A 102 7.50 -0.07 -10.36
N GLY A 103 7.22 -1.31 -9.98
CA GLY A 103 7.88 -1.92 -8.85
C GLY A 103 7.38 -3.29 -8.52
N GLY A 104 7.53 -3.67 -7.24
CA GLY A 104 7.09 -4.97 -6.79
C GLY A 104 7.30 -5.18 -5.31
N PHE A 105 7.03 -6.39 -4.91
CA PHE A 105 7.21 -6.83 -3.53
C PHE A 105 7.78 -8.25 -3.44
N LEU A 106 8.37 -8.52 -2.30
CA LEU A 106 8.82 -9.85 -1.90
C LEU A 106 8.30 -10.13 -0.49
N ARG A 107 7.81 -11.35 -0.25
CA ARG A 107 7.47 -11.86 1.08
C ARG A 107 8.14 -13.23 1.28
N PHE A 108 8.93 -13.34 2.31
CA PHE A 108 9.62 -14.57 2.68
C PHE A 108 9.08 -15.10 4.01
N THR A 109 8.70 -16.37 4.05
CA THR A 109 8.21 -17.05 5.26
C THR A 109 9.02 -18.35 5.44
N PRO A 110 9.98 -18.34 6.41
CA PRO A 110 10.78 -19.54 6.71
C PRO A 110 9.91 -20.64 7.32
N MET A 111 10.09 -21.88 6.88
CA MET A 111 9.33 -23.00 7.43
C MET A 111 9.65 -23.30 8.90
N ALA A 112 10.89 -23.05 9.31
CA ALA A 112 11.33 -23.25 10.69
C ALA A 112 10.54 -22.37 11.66
N ILE A 113 10.09 -21.19 11.22
CA ILE A 113 9.29 -20.24 12.00
C ILE A 113 8.11 -19.81 11.09
N ASN A 114 7.23 -20.74 10.77
CA ASN A 114 6.16 -20.58 9.78
C ASN A 114 5.12 -19.50 10.12
N ARG A 115 5.16 -18.93 11.32
CA ARG A 115 4.33 -17.79 11.73
C ARG A 115 5.00 -16.43 11.49
N LEU A 116 6.31 -16.42 11.22
CA LEU A 116 7.05 -15.18 10.98
C LEU A 116 7.26 -15.01 9.47
N SER A 117 7.03 -13.82 8.96
CA SER A 117 7.38 -13.46 7.59
C SER A 117 8.04 -12.10 7.53
N VAL A 118 8.95 -11.94 6.57
CA VAL A 118 9.59 -10.67 6.24
C VAL A 118 9.13 -10.28 4.84
N ALA A 119 8.67 -9.06 4.67
CA ALA A 119 8.23 -8.56 3.39
C ALA A 119 8.82 -7.17 3.12
N GLY A 120 9.14 -6.93 1.85
CA GLY A 120 9.59 -5.62 1.37
C GLY A 120 8.93 -5.26 0.05
N SER A 121 8.73 -3.99 -0.20
CA SER A 121 8.22 -3.48 -1.47
C SER A 121 8.98 -2.23 -1.89
N LEU A 122 9.11 -2.05 -3.20
CA LEU A 122 9.73 -0.88 -3.82
C LEU A 122 8.92 -0.48 -5.05
N TYR A 123 8.55 0.79 -5.12
CA TYR A 123 7.89 1.40 -6.29
C TYR A 123 8.58 2.71 -6.65
N TYR A 124 8.82 2.91 -7.94
CA TYR A 124 9.49 4.10 -8.45
C TYR A 124 8.87 4.58 -9.76
N ALA A 125 8.61 5.87 -9.84
CA ALA A 125 8.23 6.57 -11.06
C ALA A 125 9.24 7.67 -11.37
N PRO A 126 10.02 7.55 -12.46
CA PRO A 126 10.83 8.64 -12.98
C PRO A 126 9.96 9.74 -13.60
N SER A 127 10.56 10.88 -13.93
CA SER A 127 9.87 12.06 -14.48
C SER A 127 9.01 11.78 -15.72
N ILE A 128 9.37 10.79 -16.52
CA ILE A 128 8.60 10.38 -17.72
C ILE A 128 7.28 9.68 -17.36
N LEU A 129 7.19 9.10 -16.17
CA LEU A 129 5.99 8.42 -15.64
C LEU A 129 5.25 9.28 -14.61
N ALA A 130 5.64 10.55 -14.48
CA ALA A 130 5.00 11.52 -13.60
C ALA A 130 4.27 12.59 -14.45
N ILE A 131 3.03 12.91 -14.04
CA ILE A 131 2.11 13.77 -14.79
C ILE A 131 1.68 14.93 -13.89
N GLY A 132 1.44 16.10 -14.47
CA GLY A 132 1.08 17.31 -13.74
C GLY A 132 2.30 17.95 -13.11
N ASP A 133 2.18 18.35 -11.85
CA ASP A 133 3.25 19.03 -11.12
C ASP A 133 4.27 18.07 -10.51
N MET A 134 4.03 16.77 -10.51
CA MET A 134 4.96 15.76 -10.02
C MET A 134 6.13 15.55 -10.99
N ASP A 135 7.33 15.39 -10.45
CA ASP A 135 8.54 15.04 -11.18
C ASP A 135 8.94 13.58 -10.94
N LYS A 136 8.92 13.12 -9.69
CA LYS A 136 9.27 11.74 -9.33
C LYS A 136 8.42 11.25 -8.16
N TYR A 137 8.25 9.94 -8.10
CA TYR A 137 7.63 9.28 -6.95
C TYR A 137 8.44 8.06 -6.54
N GLN A 138 8.62 7.87 -5.23
CA GLN A 138 9.25 6.67 -4.69
C GLN A 138 8.58 6.23 -3.40
N GLU A 139 8.39 4.93 -3.28
CA GLU A 139 7.85 4.29 -2.08
C GLU A 139 8.66 3.03 -1.77
N VAL A 140 9.15 2.92 -0.54
CA VAL A 140 9.86 1.76 -0.02
C VAL A 140 9.19 1.35 1.28
N THR A 141 8.90 0.06 1.43
CA THR A 141 8.37 -0.51 2.67
C THR A 141 9.14 -1.77 3.03
N LEU A 142 9.44 -1.94 4.31
CA LEU A 142 9.95 -3.18 4.87
C LEU A 142 9.13 -3.51 6.11
N ARG A 143 8.68 -4.77 6.25
CA ARG A 143 7.90 -5.21 7.41
C ARG A 143 8.25 -6.61 7.87
N VAL A 144 8.12 -6.83 9.17
CA VAL A 144 8.16 -8.14 9.80
C VAL A 144 6.79 -8.42 10.36
N SER A 145 6.18 -9.54 9.95
CA SER A 145 4.81 -9.90 10.30
C SER A 145 4.80 -11.19 11.10
N TYR A 146 3.91 -11.26 12.09
CA TYR A 146 3.66 -12.44 12.87
C TYR A 146 2.20 -12.88 12.71
N ASN A 147 2.01 -14.13 12.29
CA ASN A 147 0.69 -14.72 12.11
C ASN A 147 0.07 -15.07 13.48
N VAL A 148 -0.86 -14.23 13.93
CA VAL A 148 -1.54 -14.41 15.22
C VAL A 148 -2.71 -15.39 15.08
N LEU A 149 -3.48 -15.24 14.00
CA LEU A 149 -4.57 -16.12 13.63
C LEU A 149 -4.35 -16.62 12.19
N ARG A 150 -5.04 -17.68 11.76
CA ARG A 150 -4.89 -18.20 10.39
C ARG A 150 -5.07 -17.13 9.31
N GLU A 151 -5.94 -16.19 9.57
CA GLU A 151 -6.37 -15.13 8.64
C GLU A 151 -5.92 -13.74 9.07
N ALA A 152 -5.13 -13.61 10.16
CA ALA A 152 -4.69 -12.33 10.68
C ALA A 152 -3.20 -12.31 11.03
N ASP A 153 -2.50 -11.33 10.47
CA ASP A 153 -1.11 -11.02 10.79
C ASP A 153 -1.04 -9.66 11.51
N LEU A 154 -0.24 -9.58 12.56
CA LEU A 154 0.24 -8.32 13.11
C LEU A 154 1.66 -8.07 12.60
N TYR A 155 2.00 -6.83 12.34
CA TYR A 155 3.32 -6.50 11.84
C TYR A 155 3.87 -5.18 12.37
N LEU A 156 5.20 -5.10 12.36
CA LEU A 156 5.98 -3.89 12.54
C LEU A 156 6.75 -3.64 11.26
N GLY A 157 6.79 -2.39 10.80
CA GLY A 157 7.50 -2.05 9.59
C GLY A 157 8.08 -0.65 9.59
N VAL A 158 8.81 -0.35 8.54
CA VAL A 158 9.29 0.99 8.20
C VAL A 158 8.81 1.32 6.79
N ARG A 159 8.38 2.56 6.59
CA ARG A 159 7.94 3.07 5.29
C ARG A 159 8.64 4.39 4.99
N TYR A 160 8.93 4.57 3.72
CA TYR A 160 9.39 5.82 3.15
C TYR A 160 8.59 6.07 1.87
N ALA A 161 7.82 7.15 1.82
CA ALA A 161 7.06 7.57 0.65
C ALA A 161 7.32 9.06 0.38
N ARG A 162 7.79 9.37 -0.84
CA ARG A 162 8.18 10.72 -1.25
C ARG A 162 7.71 11.02 -2.66
N GLY A 163 7.18 12.22 -2.85
CA GLY A 163 6.92 12.84 -4.14
C GLY A 163 7.79 14.07 -4.34
N ASP A 164 8.53 14.11 -5.43
CA ASP A 164 9.27 15.28 -5.86
C ASP A 164 8.41 16.05 -6.87
N TYR A 165 8.33 17.37 -6.72
CA TYR A 165 7.49 18.22 -7.56
C TYR A 165 8.35 19.17 -8.40
N LYS A 166 7.82 19.60 -9.56
CA LYS A 166 8.45 20.57 -10.45
C LYS A 166 8.42 21.98 -9.82
N LYS A 167 9.33 22.88 -10.29
CA LYS A 167 9.32 24.33 -9.98
C LYS A 167 9.56 24.71 -8.52
N ASP A 168 10.77 24.49 -8.02
CA ASP A 168 11.26 25.02 -6.72
C ASP A 168 10.32 24.79 -5.51
N VAL A 169 9.39 23.87 -5.63
CA VAL A 169 8.49 23.46 -4.56
C VAL A 169 9.23 22.40 -3.71
N PRO A 170 9.19 22.52 -2.38
CA PRO A 170 9.81 21.53 -1.52
C PRO A 170 9.24 20.13 -1.77
N ASP A 171 10.14 19.16 -1.84
CA ASP A 171 9.76 17.75 -1.94
C ASP A 171 8.88 17.35 -0.76
N THR A 172 7.78 16.68 -1.04
CA THR A 172 6.86 16.23 0.00
C THR A 172 7.17 14.80 0.42
N ARG A 173 7.46 14.61 1.69
CA ARG A 173 7.59 13.29 2.30
C ARG A 173 6.26 12.91 2.93
N PHE A 174 5.48 12.12 2.22
CA PHE A 174 4.15 11.71 2.66
C PHE A 174 4.19 10.77 3.87
N ASP A 175 5.23 9.92 3.98
CA ASP A 175 5.44 9.09 5.15
C ASP A 175 6.92 8.74 5.30
N LYS A 176 7.44 8.81 6.53
CA LYS A 176 8.80 8.40 6.86
C LYS A 176 8.84 7.95 8.31
N GLY A 177 8.76 6.66 8.53
CA GLY A 177 8.87 6.19 9.93
C GLY A 177 8.56 4.73 10.10
N MET A 178 8.56 4.37 11.37
CA MET A 178 8.08 3.06 11.83
C MET A 178 6.56 3.08 11.90
N HIS A 179 5.93 1.97 11.54
CA HIS A 179 4.49 1.79 11.64
C HIS A 179 4.17 0.40 12.18
N VAL A 180 3.05 0.29 12.85
CA VAL A 180 2.45 -0.97 13.25
C VAL A 180 1.20 -1.21 12.41
N GLY A 181 0.88 -2.46 12.16
CA GLY A 181 -0.31 -2.74 11.37
C GLY A 181 -0.82 -4.15 11.54
N MET A 182 -1.96 -4.37 10.91
CA MET A 182 -2.64 -5.64 10.86
C MET A 182 -3.10 -5.90 9.42
N SER A 183 -2.91 -7.13 8.95
CA SER A 183 -3.52 -7.59 7.71
C SER A 183 -4.48 -8.75 7.99
N LEU A 184 -5.66 -8.70 7.36
CA LEU A 184 -6.71 -9.70 7.43
C LEU A 184 -6.86 -10.33 6.06
N ARG A 185 -6.89 -11.67 6.02
CA ARG A 185 -7.14 -12.46 4.80
C ARG A 185 -8.47 -13.19 4.95
N PHE A 186 -9.28 -13.20 3.93
CA PHE A 186 -10.59 -13.86 3.92
C PHE A 186 -10.96 -14.39 2.54
#